data_19b0934ca28ed6c86e6a5b0b3863c9f0
#
_entry.id   19b0934ca28ed6c86e6a5b0b3863c9f0
#
_cell.length_a   1.000
_cell.length_b   1.000
_cell.length_c   1.000
_cell.angle_alpha   90.00
_cell.angle_beta   90.00
_cell.angle_gamma   90.00
#
_symmetry.space_group_name_H-M   'P 1'
#
loop_
_entity.id
_entity.type
_entity.pdbx_description
1 polymer ?
#
loop_
_entity_poly.entity_id
_entity_poly.type
_entity_poly.pdbx_seq_one_letter_code
_entity_poly.pdbx_strand_id
1 'polypeptide(L)'
;MHKELFPFFTHYPELVYLDSAATALKPKSVIDAEVEYLTLASTNLSRGLYPLAEQTSAHVDIIRKLTASFINALPEEIIFTSGTTARLNMLALILEESLSADDAIVVTDFEHHANYLPWKELAKKKKAKFKILKSTDTGTISEAELTATLTDNTAIVAISALSNVTGVMQDVPRLIESIREIVPHAVIVVDAAQYIAHKAIDVRRWNADFVAFSGHKLYGPTGIGVLYGKHNFLRVLKPRIYGGGMVLDACGPETTYKESPDRFEAGTQNISGIFALGAAIDFIKSIGYDALQRHDQKLQKYAGERLIDTFGEQVTLVGGKDYTRRSGILSFTFTGIHPHDIATLLGEKGICVRAGEHCAQPWHRGHGLSATTRLSFGLYNSKEDIDLFITALIEIKELLSPKS
;
A
#
# COMPACT_ATOMS: atom_id res chain seq x y z
N MET A 1 12.91 -19.53 6.10
CA MET A 1 12.83 -18.52 7.17
C MET A 1 14.00 -17.57 6.94
N HIS A 2 13.80 -16.26 7.02
CA HIS A 2 14.83 -15.27 6.66
C HIS A 2 15.06 -14.26 7.80
N LYS A 3 14.79 -14.67 9.09
CA LYS A 3 14.98 -13.78 10.25
C LYS A 3 16.40 -13.23 10.33
N GLU A 4 17.40 -14.02 9.93
CA GLU A 4 18.81 -13.66 9.91
C GLU A 4 19.14 -12.47 8.99
N LEU A 5 18.31 -12.19 7.99
CA LEU A 5 18.47 -11.04 7.09
C LEU A 5 18.00 -9.71 7.71
N PHE A 6 17.29 -9.79 8.84
CA PHE A 6 16.66 -8.64 9.49
C PHE A 6 17.34 -8.34 10.84
N PRO A 7 18.20 -7.30 10.92
CA PRO A 7 18.93 -6.95 12.16
C PRO A 7 18.03 -6.66 13.36
N PHE A 8 16.75 -6.35 13.13
CA PHE A 8 15.76 -6.18 14.19
C PHE A 8 15.75 -7.38 15.17
N PHE A 9 15.82 -8.61 14.66
CA PHE A 9 15.80 -9.81 15.50
C PHE A 9 17.12 -10.09 16.23
N THR A 10 18.20 -9.40 15.91
CA THR A 10 19.42 -9.42 16.72
C THR A 10 19.18 -8.73 18.08
N HIS A 11 18.34 -7.70 18.08
CA HIS A 11 17.98 -6.95 19.31
C HIS A 11 16.77 -7.53 20.02
N TYR A 12 15.86 -8.17 19.29
CA TYR A 12 14.60 -8.70 19.80
C TYR A 12 14.39 -10.16 19.32
N PRO A 13 15.23 -11.11 19.75
CA PRO A 13 15.24 -12.49 19.22
C PRO A 13 13.94 -13.25 19.51
N GLU A 14 13.31 -12.98 20.64
CA GLU A 14 12.09 -13.66 21.09
C GLU A 14 10.78 -13.00 20.58
N LEU A 15 10.88 -11.84 19.92
CA LEU A 15 9.69 -11.12 19.50
C LEU A 15 9.06 -11.77 18.29
N VAL A 16 7.74 -11.95 18.34
CA VAL A 16 6.91 -12.42 17.23
C VAL A 16 6.25 -11.20 16.57
N TYR A 17 6.78 -10.77 15.41
CA TYR A 17 6.28 -9.57 14.71
C TYR A 17 5.29 -9.95 13.61
N LEU A 18 3.99 -9.77 13.87
CA LEU A 18 2.87 -10.08 12.99
C LEU A 18 2.10 -8.80 12.56
N ASP A 19 2.81 -7.67 12.39
CA ASP A 19 2.20 -6.39 11.96
C ASP A 19 2.87 -5.79 10.71
N SER A 20 3.29 -6.63 9.76
CA SER A 20 3.96 -6.23 8.50
C SER A 20 3.10 -5.31 7.63
N ALA A 21 1.78 -5.44 7.66
CA ALA A 21 0.86 -4.57 6.92
C ALA A 21 0.83 -3.11 7.45
N ALA A 22 1.28 -2.87 8.69
CA ALA A 22 1.53 -1.52 9.19
C ALA A 22 2.87 -0.99 8.68
N THR A 23 3.94 -1.75 8.87
CA THR A 23 5.27 -1.52 8.28
C THR A 23 6.07 -2.82 8.28
N ALA A 24 6.67 -3.21 7.16
CA ALA A 24 7.57 -4.37 7.13
C ALA A 24 8.90 -4.03 7.80
N LEU A 25 9.53 -5.00 8.47
CA LEU A 25 10.90 -4.84 8.98
C LEU A 25 11.89 -4.70 7.81
N LYS A 26 13.03 -4.05 8.05
CA LYS A 26 14.00 -3.72 7.01
C LYS A 26 15.13 -4.77 7.02
N PRO A 27 15.42 -5.39 5.87
CA PRO A 27 16.60 -6.25 5.77
C PRO A 27 17.88 -5.41 5.84
N LYS A 28 18.98 -6.07 6.23
CA LYS A 28 20.28 -5.40 6.40
C LYS A 28 20.70 -4.63 5.15
N SER A 29 20.49 -5.19 3.96
CA SER A 29 20.83 -4.54 2.68
C SER A 29 20.17 -3.19 2.47
N VAL A 30 18.94 -3.03 2.94
CA VAL A 30 18.16 -1.77 2.85
C VAL A 30 18.71 -0.73 3.83
N ILE A 31 19.04 -1.17 5.05
CA ILE A 31 19.66 -0.30 6.07
C ILE A 31 21.03 0.17 5.58
N ASP A 32 21.84 -0.75 5.05
CA ASP A 32 23.18 -0.44 4.56
C ASP A 32 23.14 0.58 3.40
N ALA A 33 22.18 0.46 2.46
CA ALA A 33 22.04 1.41 1.36
C ALA A 33 21.67 2.83 1.84
N GLU A 34 20.83 2.96 2.87
CA GLU A 34 20.52 4.26 3.47
C GLU A 34 21.75 4.86 4.17
N VAL A 35 22.48 4.04 4.92
CA VAL A 35 23.74 4.43 5.58
C VAL A 35 24.80 4.80 4.56
N GLU A 36 24.94 4.06 3.46
CA GLU A 36 25.87 4.36 2.37
C GLU A 36 25.65 5.77 1.81
N TYR A 37 24.39 6.10 1.47
CA TYR A 37 24.10 7.48 1.02
C TYR A 37 24.51 8.51 2.08
N LEU A 38 24.10 8.32 3.33
CA LEU A 38 24.33 9.30 4.41
C LEU A 38 25.82 9.49 4.73
N THR A 39 26.64 8.48 4.51
CA THR A 39 28.06 8.50 4.85
C THR A 39 29.00 8.81 3.68
N LEU A 40 28.64 8.35 2.46
CA LEU A 40 29.55 8.41 1.31
C LEU A 40 29.04 9.30 0.16
N ALA A 41 27.72 9.54 0.06
CA ALA A 41 27.10 10.21 -1.10
C ALA A 41 26.17 11.36 -0.72
N SER A 42 26.30 11.94 0.48
CA SER A 42 25.38 12.95 1.04
C SER A 42 25.43 14.28 0.29
N THR A 43 25.06 14.27 -0.99
CA THR A 43 25.03 15.42 -1.89
C THR A 43 23.62 15.63 -2.42
N ASN A 44 23.33 16.87 -2.89
CA ASN A 44 22.05 17.16 -3.55
C ASN A 44 22.08 16.75 -5.04
N LEU A 45 20.89 16.59 -5.61
CA LEU A 45 20.70 16.19 -7.01
C LEU A 45 20.79 17.40 -7.96
N SER A 46 21.16 17.14 -9.20
CA SER A 46 20.95 17.98 -10.41
C SER A 46 21.63 19.35 -10.47
N ARG A 47 22.24 19.89 -9.41
CA ARG A 47 22.83 21.24 -9.40
C ARG A 47 24.30 21.30 -8.99
N GLY A 48 24.88 20.22 -8.49
CA GLY A 48 26.30 20.13 -8.18
C GLY A 48 27.09 19.88 -9.47
N LEU A 49 28.01 20.79 -9.79
CA LEU A 49 28.94 20.65 -10.93
C LEU A 49 30.25 19.97 -10.46
N TYR A 50 30.15 19.00 -9.60
CA TYR A 50 31.28 18.24 -9.07
C TYR A 50 30.98 16.71 -9.09
N PRO A 51 32.01 15.88 -9.26
CA PRO A 51 31.85 14.47 -9.57
C PRO A 51 30.93 13.69 -8.62
N LEU A 52 30.98 13.98 -7.30
CA LEU A 52 30.14 13.29 -6.33
C LEU A 52 28.65 13.55 -6.53
N ALA A 53 28.26 14.80 -6.84
CA ALA A 53 26.85 15.14 -7.13
C ALA A 53 26.35 14.50 -8.43
N GLU A 54 27.22 14.43 -9.44
CA GLU A 54 26.92 13.74 -10.70
C GLU A 54 26.71 12.24 -10.47
N GLN A 55 27.57 11.60 -9.68
CA GLN A 55 27.45 10.18 -9.31
C GLN A 55 26.16 9.91 -8.54
N THR A 56 25.81 10.75 -7.56
CA THR A 56 24.56 10.64 -6.79
C THR A 56 23.35 10.76 -7.70
N SER A 57 23.36 11.74 -8.62
CA SER A 57 22.27 11.94 -9.58
C SER A 57 22.13 10.74 -10.53
N ALA A 58 23.24 10.23 -11.05
CA ALA A 58 23.25 9.04 -11.92
C ALA A 58 22.73 7.80 -11.17
N HIS A 59 23.04 7.66 -9.87
CA HIS A 59 22.54 6.54 -9.07
C HIS A 59 21.03 6.63 -8.86
N VAL A 60 20.49 7.81 -8.59
CA VAL A 60 19.04 8.03 -8.49
C VAL A 60 18.34 7.68 -9.81
N ASP A 61 18.93 8.03 -10.95
CA ASP A 61 18.39 7.67 -12.27
C ASP A 61 18.39 6.15 -12.50
N ILE A 62 19.42 5.44 -12.03
CA ILE A 62 19.47 3.97 -12.07
C ILE A 62 18.33 3.39 -11.22
N ILE A 63 18.10 3.89 -10.01
CA ILE A 63 17.02 3.42 -9.14
C ILE A 63 15.65 3.74 -9.75
N ARG A 64 15.49 4.88 -10.42
CA ARG A 64 14.25 5.21 -11.14
C ARG A 64 13.98 4.20 -12.27
N LYS A 65 15.00 3.85 -13.05
CA LYS A 65 14.91 2.81 -14.10
C LYS A 65 14.61 1.43 -13.50
N LEU A 66 15.24 1.09 -12.38
CA LEU A 66 14.97 -0.14 -11.65
C LEU A 66 13.51 -0.19 -11.16
N THR A 67 13.02 0.90 -10.56
CA THR A 67 11.63 1.03 -10.10
C THR A 67 10.64 0.93 -11.26
N ALA A 68 10.93 1.57 -12.38
CA ALA A 68 10.12 1.49 -13.60
C ALA A 68 10.05 0.04 -14.11
N SER A 69 11.20 -0.60 -14.28
CA SER A 69 11.28 -2.01 -14.69
C SER A 69 10.55 -2.95 -13.75
N PHE A 70 10.57 -2.68 -12.45
CA PHE A 70 9.94 -3.50 -11.42
C PHE A 70 8.42 -3.59 -11.53
N ILE A 71 7.78 -2.55 -12.12
CA ILE A 71 6.33 -2.49 -12.34
C ILE A 71 5.94 -2.44 -13.82
N ASN A 72 6.88 -2.72 -14.75
CA ASN A 72 6.70 -2.65 -16.20
C ASN A 72 6.25 -1.25 -16.68
N ALA A 73 6.93 -0.19 -16.21
CA ALA A 73 6.72 1.21 -16.57
C ALA A 73 7.95 1.79 -17.32
N LEU A 74 7.84 3.04 -17.79
CA LEU A 74 8.95 3.85 -18.26
C LEU A 74 9.47 4.76 -17.13
N PRO A 75 10.76 5.13 -17.13
CA PRO A 75 11.33 5.98 -16.08
C PRO A 75 10.62 7.33 -15.90
N GLU A 76 10.17 7.95 -16.98
CA GLU A 76 9.42 9.21 -17.00
C GLU A 76 8.00 9.09 -16.44
N GLU A 77 7.50 7.89 -16.20
CA GLU A 77 6.22 7.59 -15.57
C GLU A 77 6.35 7.37 -14.05
N ILE A 78 7.58 7.40 -13.51
CA ILE A 78 7.86 7.16 -12.08
C ILE A 78 8.13 8.49 -11.38
N ILE A 79 7.33 8.78 -10.36
CA ILE A 79 7.46 9.97 -9.51
C ILE A 79 7.74 9.52 -8.09
N PHE A 80 8.88 9.89 -7.52
CA PHE A 80 9.20 9.63 -6.12
C PHE A 80 8.41 10.54 -5.19
N THR A 81 8.09 10.06 -4.00
CA THR A 81 7.25 10.76 -3.03
C THR A 81 7.51 10.27 -1.61
N SER A 82 6.96 10.93 -0.62
CA SER A 82 7.05 10.48 0.77
C SER A 82 6.14 9.28 1.12
N GLY A 83 5.29 8.80 0.20
CA GLY A 83 4.42 7.64 0.40
C GLY A 83 3.08 7.77 -0.30
N THR A 84 2.30 6.68 -0.30
CA THR A 84 0.99 6.57 -0.96
C THR A 84 0.03 7.67 -0.54
N THR A 85 -0.10 7.94 0.77
CA THR A 85 -1.02 8.97 1.28
C THR A 85 -0.74 10.33 0.69
N ALA A 86 0.53 10.77 0.72
CA ALA A 86 0.90 12.08 0.17
C ALA A 86 0.58 12.19 -1.32
N ARG A 87 0.79 11.09 -2.05
CA ARG A 87 0.62 11.11 -3.50
C ARG A 87 -0.85 11.04 -3.93
N LEU A 88 -1.68 10.26 -3.24
CA LEU A 88 -3.13 10.24 -3.51
C LEU A 88 -3.78 11.59 -3.19
N ASN A 89 -3.36 12.27 -2.10
CA ASN A 89 -3.80 13.63 -1.82
C ASN A 89 -3.36 14.62 -2.92
N MET A 90 -2.09 14.54 -3.35
CA MET A 90 -1.60 15.40 -4.44
C MET A 90 -2.34 15.13 -5.75
N LEU A 91 -2.62 13.87 -6.06
CA LEU A 91 -3.37 13.50 -7.27
C LEU A 91 -4.80 14.05 -7.23
N ALA A 92 -5.47 14.00 -6.08
CA ALA A 92 -6.77 14.62 -5.89
C ALA A 92 -6.74 16.14 -6.14
N LEU A 93 -5.68 16.83 -5.67
CA LEU A 93 -5.48 18.26 -5.95
C LEU A 93 -5.20 18.53 -7.44
N ILE A 94 -4.43 17.66 -8.10
CA ILE A 94 -4.13 17.79 -9.54
C ILE A 94 -5.38 17.63 -10.38
N LEU A 95 -6.20 16.62 -10.08
CA LEU A 95 -7.43 16.31 -10.83
C LEU A 95 -8.60 17.22 -10.49
N GLU A 96 -8.46 18.10 -9.51
CA GLU A 96 -9.52 19.04 -9.12
C GLU A 96 -10.04 19.92 -10.27
N GLU A 97 -9.15 20.39 -11.15
CA GLU A 97 -9.53 21.27 -12.25
C GLU A 97 -10.37 20.58 -13.32
N SER A 98 -10.23 19.25 -13.48
CA SER A 98 -10.96 18.48 -14.46
C SER A 98 -12.37 18.08 -14.02
N LEU A 99 -12.76 18.37 -12.76
CA LEU A 99 -14.04 17.98 -12.20
C LEU A 99 -15.06 19.09 -12.14
N SER A 100 -16.31 18.76 -12.42
CA SER A 100 -17.51 19.57 -12.29
C SER A 100 -18.47 19.05 -11.22
N ALA A 101 -19.56 19.78 -10.96
CA ALA A 101 -20.61 19.34 -10.03
C ALA A 101 -21.45 18.18 -10.57
N ASP A 102 -21.48 17.98 -11.88
CA ASP A 102 -22.24 16.90 -12.51
C ASP A 102 -21.51 15.55 -12.47
N ASP A 103 -20.21 15.58 -12.20
CA ASP A 103 -19.36 14.40 -12.18
C ASP A 103 -19.58 13.53 -10.94
N ALA A 104 -19.12 12.29 -11.03
CA ALA A 104 -19.05 11.37 -9.90
C ALA A 104 -17.64 10.85 -9.68
N ILE A 105 -17.27 10.75 -8.40
CA ILE A 105 -16.08 10.04 -7.93
C ILE A 105 -16.54 8.75 -7.26
N VAL A 106 -15.97 7.63 -7.66
CA VAL A 106 -16.33 6.31 -7.18
C VAL A 106 -15.13 5.66 -6.48
N VAL A 107 -15.34 5.10 -5.30
CA VAL A 107 -14.32 4.35 -4.54
C VAL A 107 -14.89 3.01 -4.08
N THR A 108 -14.05 2.03 -3.69
CA THR A 108 -14.57 0.81 -3.07
C THR A 108 -14.85 1.01 -1.58
N ASP A 109 -15.67 0.15 -0.97
CA ASP A 109 -16.00 0.22 0.45
C ASP A 109 -14.83 -0.17 1.37
N PHE A 110 -13.85 -0.95 0.85
CA PHE A 110 -12.69 -1.42 1.59
C PHE A 110 -11.43 -0.54 1.45
N GLU A 111 -11.59 0.71 0.97
CA GLU A 111 -10.46 1.61 0.83
C GLU A 111 -9.83 1.98 2.18
N HIS A 112 -8.50 1.99 2.21
CA HIS A 112 -7.77 2.68 3.25
C HIS A 112 -8.11 4.18 3.23
N HIS A 113 -8.13 4.85 4.39
CA HIS A 113 -8.44 6.29 4.48
C HIS A 113 -7.62 7.15 3.51
N ALA A 114 -6.40 6.74 3.18
CA ALA A 114 -5.54 7.43 2.22
C ALA A 114 -6.11 7.46 0.79
N ASN A 115 -6.88 6.42 0.40
CA ASN A 115 -7.56 6.32 -0.90
C ASN A 115 -9.08 6.53 -0.79
N TYR A 116 -9.58 6.98 0.34
CA TYR A 116 -10.99 7.29 0.57
C TYR A 116 -11.19 8.79 0.80
N LEU A 117 -10.47 9.36 1.78
CA LEU A 117 -10.71 10.73 2.25
C LEU A 117 -10.38 11.78 1.20
N PRO A 118 -9.25 11.73 0.44
CA PRO A 118 -8.95 12.74 -0.56
C PRO A 118 -10.05 12.86 -1.62
N TRP A 119 -10.61 11.73 -2.05
CA TRP A 119 -11.67 11.69 -3.05
C TRP A 119 -13.00 12.17 -2.51
N LYS A 120 -13.34 11.81 -1.28
CA LYS A 120 -14.55 12.30 -0.59
C LYS A 120 -14.52 13.81 -0.39
N GLU A 121 -13.42 14.36 0.07
CA GLU A 121 -13.26 15.79 0.28
C GLU A 121 -13.22 16.55 -1.06
N LEU A 122 -12.61 15.97 -2.09
CA LEU A 122 -12.63 16.53 -3.45
C LEU A 122 -14.06 16.58 -4.00
N ALA A 123 -14.82 15.48 -3.89
CA ALA A 123 -16.21 15.45 -4.32
C ALA A 123 -17.06 16.52 -3.60
N LYS A 124 -16.89 16.65 -2.27
CA LYS A 124 -17.55 17.67 -1.47
C LYS A 124 -17.19 19.07 -1.92
N LYS A 125 -15.91 19.35 -2.15
CA LYS A 125 -15.41 20.66 -2.60
C LYS A 125 -15.98 21.05 -3.96
N LYS A 126 -16.07 20.10 -4.89
CA LYS A 126 -16.57 20.29 -6.27
C LYS A 126 -18.08 20.17 -6.38
N LYS A 127 -18.78 19.79 -5.29
CA LYS A 127 -20.20 19.43 -5.26
C LYS A 127 -20.53 18.26 -6.21
N ALA A 128 -19.54 17.45 -6.53
CA ALA A 128 -19.66 16.24 -7.32
C ALA A 128 -20.28 15.10 -6.49
N LYS A 129 -20.80 14.06 -7.15
CA LYS A 129 -21.36 12.89 -6.47
C LYS A 129 -20.21 12.03 -5.95
N PHE A 130 -20.33 11.54 -4.71
CA PHE A 130 -19.42 10.55 -4.14
C PHE A 130 -20.16 9.23 -3.99
N LYS A 131 -19.70 8.17 -4.67
CA LYS A 131 -20.33 6.86 -4.69
C LYS A 131 -19.37 5.79 -4.19
N ILE A 132 -19.91 4.72 -3.63
CA ILE A 132 -19.14 3.62 -3.06
C ILE A 132 -19.55 2.32 -3.75
N LEU A 133 -18.60 1.61 -4.36
CA LEU A 133 -18.72 0.23 -4.83
C LEU A 133 -18.66 -0.70 -3.63
N LYS A 134 -19.71 -1.48 -3.44
CA LYS A 134 -19.80 -2.44 -2.34
C LYS A 134 -19.14 -3.76 -2.73
N SER A 135 -18.31 -4.27 -1.83
CA SER A 135 -17.73 -5.59 -1.98
C SER A 135 -18.76 -6.68 -1.65
N THR A 136 -18.58 -7.84 -2.28
CA THR A 136 -19.29 -9.07 -1.91
C THR A 136 -18.82 -9.58 -0.54
N ASP A 137 -19.49 -10.58 0.01
CA ASP A 137 -19.08 -11.26 1.25
C ASP A 137 -17.65 -11.87 1.13
N THR A 138 -17.20 -12.15 -0.09
CA THR A 138 -15.83 -12.61 -0.35
C THR A 138 -14.82 -11.49 -0.51
N GLY A 139 -15.22 -10.21 -0.40
CA GLY A 139 -14.34 -9.03 -0.47
C GLY A 139 -13.95 -8.62 -1.88
N THR A 140 -14.64 -9.10 -2.93
CA THR A 140 -14.42 -8.70 -4.33
C THR A 140 -15.54 -7.82 -4.86
N ILE A 141 -15.27 -7.05 -5.91
CA ILE A 141 -16.31 -6.25 -6.59
C ILE A 141 -16.94 -7.11 -7.70
N SER A 142 -18.27 -7.16 -7.72
CA SER A 142 -19.03 -7.88 -8.75
C SER A 142 -19.34 -7.01 -9.97
N GLU A 143 -19.55 -7.63 -11.12
CA GLU A 143 -19.98 -6.93 -12.34
C GLU A 143 -21.37 -6.25 -12.17
N ALA A 144 -22.26 -6.89 -11.39
CA ALA A 144 -23.56 -6.29 -11.06
C ALA A 144 -23.41 -4.98 -10.27
N GLU A 145 -22.49 -4.93 -9.31
CA GLU A 145 -22.20 -3.73 -8.53
C GLU A 145 -21.57 -2.62 -9.39
N LEU A 146 -20.66 -2.98 -10.31
CA LEU A 146 -20.10 -2.03 -11.27
C LEU A 146 -21.20 -1.39 -12.12
N THR A 147 -22.08 -2.21 -12.72
CA THR A 147 -23.17 -1.74 -13.56
C THR A 147 -24.18 -0.88 -12.79
N ALA A 148 -24.46 -1.20 -11.53
CA ALA A 148 -25.39 -0.43 -10.69
C ALA A 148 -24.81 0.92 -10.23
N THR A 149 -23.51 1.02 -10.05
CA THR A 149 -22.87 2.19 -9.43
C THR A 149 -22.25 3.15 -10.44
N LEU A 150 -21.58 2.62 -11.49
CA LEU A 150 -20.91 3.42 -12.51
C LEU A 150 -21.96 4.03 -13.47
N THR A 151 -21.70 5.26 -13.88
CA THR A 151 -22.61 6.02 -14.78
C THR A 151 -21.75 6.87 -15.71
N ASP A 152 -22.32 7.32 -16.84
CA ASP A 152 -21.61 8.11 -17.87
C ASP A 152 -20.89 9.36 -17.31
N ASN A 153 -21.32 9.88 -16.17
CA ASN A 153 -20.67 10.99 -15.50
C ASN A 153 -19.64 10.57 -14.45
N THR A 154 -19.25 9.29 -14.39
CA THR A 154 -18.16 8.85 -13.52
C THR A 154 -16.83 9.35 -14.07
N ALA A 155 -16.21 10.32 -13.39
CA ALA A 155 -14.95 10.93 -13.80
C ALA A 155 -13.72 10.26 -13.21
N ILE A 156 -13.83 9.74 -11.97
CA ILE A 156 -12.72 9.09 -11.26
C ILE A 156 -13.22 7.80 -10.62
N VAL A 157 -12.44 6.72 -10.76
CA VAL A 157 -12.60 5.46 -10.02
C VAL A 157 -11.32 5.14 -9.27
N ALA A 158 -11.37 5.14 -7.94
CA ALA A 158 -10.22 4.82 -7.09
C ALA A 158 -10.45 3.50 -6.36
N ILE A 159 -9.53 2.56 -6.50
CA ILE A 159 -9.63 1.19 -6.01
C ILE A 159 -8.35 0.75 -5.29
N SER A 160 -8.47 -0.08 -4.25
CA SER A 160 -7.34 -0.78 -3.66
C SER A 160 -7.12 -2.14 -4.32
N ALA A 161 -5.88 -2.45 -4.69
CA ALA A 161 -5.53 -3.74 -5.30
C ALA A 161 -5.57 -4.89 -4.29
N LEU A 162 -5.32 -4.61 -3.01
CA LEU A 162 -5.37 -5.55 -1.89
C LEU A 162 -5.89 -4.84 -0.64
N SER A 163 -6.96 -5.39 -0.05
CA SER A 163 -7.53 -4.84 1.18
C SER A 163 -6.59 -5.02 2.37
N ASN A 164 -6.27 -3.93 3.05
CA ASN A 164 -5.45 -3.93 4.27
C ASN A 164 -6.19 -4.48 5.51
N VAL A 165 -7.46 -4.81 5.38
CA VAL A 165 -8.29 -5.44 6.41
C VAL A 165 -8.45 -6.92 6.13
N THR A 166 -9.03 -7.27 4.99
CA THR A 166 -9.41 -8.65 4.66
C THR A 166 -8.25 -9.45 4.08
N GLY A 167 -7.22 -8.79 3.54
CA GLY A 167 -6.16 -9.44 2.77
C GLY A 167 -6.59 -9.93 1.38
N VAL A 168 -7.83 -9.65 0.97
CA VAL A 168 -8.37 -10.08 -0.33
C VAL A 168 -7.75 -9.25 -1.45
N MET A 169 -7.20 -9.93 -2.44
CA MET A 169 -6.67 -9.34 -3.67
C MET A 169 -7.77 -9.22 -4.71
N GLN A 170 -7.83 -8.09 -5.37
CA GLN A 170 -8.66 -7.91 -6.57
C GLN A 170 -7.93 -8.48 -7.80
N ASP A 171 -8.68 -8.99 -8.75
CA ASP A 171 -8.17 -9.20 -10.11
C ASP A 171 -8.17 -7.84 -10.82
N VAL A 172 -7.11 -7.06 -10.56
CA VAL A 172 -7.02 -5.65 -11.00
C VAL A 172 -7.16 -5.51 -12.52
N PRO A 173 -6.50 -6.34 -13.37
CA PRO A 173 -6.69 -6.26 -14.81
C PRO A 173 -8.14 -6.42 -15.23
N ARG A 174 -8.80 -7.48 -14.76
CA ARG A 174 -10.21 -7.75 -15.10
C ARG A 174 -11.15 -6.67 -14.56
N LEU A 175 -10.92 -6.22 -13.32
CA LEU A 175 -11.74 -5.17 -12.70
C LEU A 175 -11.65 -3.86 -13.50
N ILE A 176 -10.45 -3.48 -13.93
CA ILE A 176 -10.24 -2.27 -14.74
C ILE A 176 -10.84 -2.45 -16.14
N GLU A 177 -10.73 -3.63 -16.76
CA GLU A 177 -11.36 -3.94 -18.04
C GLU A 177 -12.86 -3.73 -17.95
N SER A 178 -13.53 -4.32 -16.96
CA SER A 178 -15.00 -4.13 -16.74
C SER A 178 -15.36 -2.67 -16.45
N ILE A 179 -14.53 -1.94 -15.69
CA ILE A 179 -14.75 -0.50 -15.47
C ILE A 179 -14.65 0.28 -16.80
N ARG A 180 -13.65 -0.02 -17.64
CA ARG A 180 -13.45 0.64 -18.93
C ARG A 180 -14.57 0.37 -19.94
N GLU A 181 -15.17 -0.82 -19.90
CA GLU A 181 -16.34 -1.15 -20.73
C GLU A 181 -17.55 -0.27 -20.40
N ILE A 182 -17.75 0.11 -19.13
CA ILE A 182 -18.87 0.93 -18.69
C ILE A 182 -18.52 2.43 -18.80
N VAL A 183 -17.32 2.84 -18.36
CA VAL A 183 -16.90 4.25 -18.28
C VAL A 183 -15.47 4.43 -18.83
N PRO A 184 -15.30 4.38 -20.17
CA PRO A 184 -14.01 4.38 -20.84
C PRO A 184 -13.15 5.63 -20.57
N HIS A 185 -13.78 6.76 -20.26
CA HIS A 185 -13.15 8.05 -20.04
C HIS A 185 -12.74 8.31 -18.58
N ALA A 186 -13.22 7.50 -17.62
CA ALA A 186 -12.91 7.69 -16.21
C ALA A 186 -11.42 7.54 -15.92
N VAL A 187 -10.89 8.40 -15.07
CA VAL A 187 -9.51 8.26 -14.54
C VAL A 187 -9.49 7.14 -13.49
N ILE A 188 -8.67 6.12 -13.73
CA ILE A 188 -8.55 4.97 -12.82
C ILE A 188 -7.29 5.09 -11.98
N VAL A 189 -7.47 5.14 -10.65
CA VAL A 189 -6.41 5.24 -9.64
C VAL A 189 -6.39 3.96 -8.81
N VAL A 190 -5.21 3.34 -8.68
CA VAL A 190 -5.03 2.11 -7.91
C VAL A 190 -4.11 2.36 -6.72
N ASP A 191 -4.62 2.13 -5.51
CA ASP A 191 -3.79 1.99 -4.31
C ASP A 191 -3.23 0.56 -4.25
N ALA A 192 -1.93 0.45 -4.50
CA ALA A 192 -1.18 -0.79 -4.47
C ALA A 192 -0.28 -0.92 -3.24
N ALA A 193 -0.51 -0.09 -2.19
CA ALA A 193 0.36 -0.02 -1.02
C ALA A 193 0.55 -1.35 -0.30
N GLN A 194 -0.47 -2.19 -0.23
CA GLN A 194 -0.36 -3.55 0.32
C GLN A 194 0.07 -4.54 -0.76
N TYR A 195 -0.43 -4.38 -1.99
CA TYR A 195 -0.25 -5.36 -3.06
C TYR A 195 1.21 -5.55 -3.47
N ILE A 196 1.98 -4.47 -3.60
CA ILE A 196 3.37 -4.48 -4.05
C ILE A 196 4.30 -5.33 -3.17
N ALA A 197 3.96 -5.49 -1.89
CA ALA A 197 4.74 -6.33 -0.96
C ALA A 197 4.52 -7.83 -1.18
N HIS A 198 3.47 -8.22 -1.89
CA HIS A 198 2.99 -9.61 -1.98
C HIS A 198 2.93 -10.16 -3.39
N LYS A 199 2.77 -9.29 -4.40
CA LYS A 199 2.58 -9.70 -5.80
C LYS A 199 3.14 -8.68 -6.78
N ALA A 200 3.67 -9.16 -7.90
CA ALA A 200 4.17 -8.30 -8.97
C ALA A 200 3.07 -7.41 -9.56
N ILE A 201 3.43 -6.17 -9.84
CA ILE A 201 2.60 -5.21 -10.57
C ILE A 201 3.08 -5.15 -12.01
N ASP A 202 2.15 -5.19 -12.94
CA ASP A 202 2.36 -4.88 -14.35
C ASP A 202 1.38 -3.77 -14.75
N VAL A 203 1.85 -2.53 -14.74
CA VAL A 203 0.99 -1.36 -15.00
C VAL A 203 0.45 -1.33 -16.43
N ARG A 204 1.15 -1.96 -17.38
CA ARG A 204 0.69 -2.08 -18.76
C ARG A 204 -0.50 -3.02 -18.86
N ARG A 205 -0.39 -4.19 -18.22
CA ARG A 205 -1.48 -5.16 -18.14
C ARG A 205 -2.67 -4.62 -17.32
N TRP A 206 -2.41 -3.88 -16.23
CA TRP A 206 -3.47 -3.30 -15.42
C TRP A 206 -4.26 -2.21 -16.16
N ASN A 207 -3.61 -1.49 -17.07
CA ASN A 207 -4.20 -0.36 -17.79
C ASN A 207 -4.77 0.72 -16.85
N ALA A 208 -4.26 0.81 -15.61
CA ALA A 208 -4.55 1.88 -14.68
C ALA A 208 -3.90 3.18 -15.15
N ASP A 209 -4.52 4.33 -14.86
CA ASP A 209 -3.94 5.62 -15.21
C ASP A 209 -2.90 6.07 -14.19
N PHE A 210 -3.15 5.73 -12.90
CA PHE A 210 -2.24 5.97 -11.80
C PHE A 210 -2.18 4.77 -10.86
N VAL A 211 -0.98 4.47 -10.36
CA VAL A 211 -0.75 3.44 -9.33
C VAL A 211 0.17 4.01 -8.26
N ALA A 212 -0.21 3.89 -6.98
CA ALA A 212 0.57 4.41 -5.88
C ALA A 212 0.95 3.31 -4.89
N PHE A 213 2.20 3.34 -4.38
CA PHE A 213 2.66 2.46 -3.31
C PHE A 213 3.72 3.12 -2.42
N SER A 214 3.94 2.55 -1.24
CA SER A 214 4.89 3.05 -0.22
C SER A 214 6.05 2.08 -0.02
N GLY A 215 7.25 2.61 0.15
CA GLY A 215 8.46 1.81 0.38
C GLY A 215 8.41 1.01 1.68
N HIS A 216 7.87 1.59 2.77
CA HIS A 216 7.90 0.96 4.10
C HIS A 216 7.10 -0.35 4.22
N LYS A 217 6.22 -0.66 3.28
CA LYS A 217 5.52 -1.95 3.22
C LYS A 217 6.25 -2.96 2.34
N LEU A 218 7.07 -2.47 1.39
CA LEU A 218 7.93 -3.25 0.50
C LEU A 218 9.33 -3.45 1.11
N TYR A 219 9.44 -3.65 2.42
CA TYR A 219 10.71 -3.78 3.15
C TYR A 219 11.66 -2.58 3.06
N GLY A 220 11.27 -1.48 2.41
CA GLY A 220 11.98 -0.22 2.30
C GLY A 220 11.75 0.71 3.51
N PRO A 221 12.40 1.90 3.55
CA PRO A 221 12.23 2.84 4.66
C PRO A 221 10.88 3.56 4.62
N THR A 222 10.55 4.24 5.71
CA THR A 222 9.49 5.25 5.76
C THR A 222 9.90 6.51 4.98
N GLY A 223 8.94 7.36 4.63
CA GLY A 223 9.25 8.64 3.99
C GLY A 223 9.65 8.53 2.50
N ILE A 224 9.45 7.36 1.89
CA ILE A 224 9.61 7.14 0.44
C ILE A 224 8.43 6.32 -0.10
N GLY A 225 8.04 6.62 -1.32
CA GLY A 225 7.04 5.89 -2.09
C GLY A 225 7.08 6.27 -3.56
N VAL A 226 6.20 5.72 -4.34
CA VAL A 226 6.14 5.88 -5.78
C VAL A 226 4.71 6.18 -6.22
N LEU A 227 4.58 7.10 -7.17
CA LEU A 227 3.43 7.21 -8.04
C LEU A 227 3.88 6.86 -9.46
N TYR A 228 3.25 5.86 -10.04
CA TYR A 228 3.19 5.66 -11.47
C TYR A 228 2.05 6.51 -12.03
N GLY A 229 2.28 7.19 -13.14
CA GLY A 229 1.24 7.83 -13.93
C GLY A 229 1.49 7.57 -15.42
N LYS A 230 0.42 7.26 -16.18
CA LYS A 230 0.54 7.13 -17.63
C LYS A 230 1.14 8.41 -18.23
N HIS A 231 2.10 8.26 -19.15
CA HIS A 231 2.83 9.37 -19.74
C HIS A 231 1.92 10.43 -20.38
N ASN A 232 0.84 10.02 -21.07
CA ASN A 232 -0.11 10.93 -21.68
C ASN A 232 -0.82 11.85 -20.66
N PHE A 233 -1.11 11.36 -19.44
CA PHE A 233 -1.65 12.17 -18.35
C PHE A 233 -0.57 13.10 -17.79
N LEU A 234 0.62 12.58 -17.49
CA LEU A 234 1.68 13.37 -16.87
C LEU A 234 2.15 14.53 -17.77
N ARG A 235 2.05 14.41 -19.07
CA ARG A 235 2.37 15.50 -20.01
C ARG A 235 1.45 16.70 -19.90
N VAL A 236 0.18 16.51 -19.60
CA VAL A 236 -0.84 17.56 -19.61
C VAL A 236 -1.21 18.07 -18.22
N LEU A 237 -0.97 17.28 -17.19
CA LEU A 237 -1.29 17.65 -15.82
C LEU A 237 -0.37 18.75 -15.30
N LYS A 238 -0.95 19.72 -14.59
CA LYS A 238 -0.20 20.81 -13.94
C LYS A 238 0.19 20.39 -12.52
N PRO A 239 1.40 20.73 -12.05
CA PRO A 239 1.79 20.50 -10.67
C PRO A 239 0.94 21.31 -9.72
N ARG A 240 0.82 20.84 -8.46
CA ARG A 240 0.10 21.52 -7.37
C ARG A 240 0.99 21.76 -6.14
N ILE A 241 2.22 21.25 -6.19
CA ILE A 241 3.27 21.54 -5.22
C ILE A 241 4.39 22.20 -6.00
N TYR A 242 4.81 23.37 -5.53
CA TYR A 242 5.75 24.20 -6.24
C TYR A 242 7.04 24.37 -5.45
N GLY A 243 8.18 24.41 -6.15
CA GLY A 243 9.48 24.60 -5.51
C GLY A 243 10.65 24.53 -6.48
N GLY A 244 11.85 24.42 -5.95
CA GLY A 244 13.06 24.31 -6.75
C GLY A 244 13.13 22.97 -7.49
N GLY A 245 13.89 22.92 -8.59
CA GLY A 245 14.17 21.72 -9.36
C GLY A 245 13.20 21.43 -10.51
N MET A 246 11.97 21.90 -10.44
CA MET A 246 10.88 21.59 -11.37
C MET A 246 10.63 22.63 -12.47
N VAL A 247 11.29 23.79 -12.44
CA VAL A 247 11.04 24.95 -13.31
C VAL A 247 12.10 25.08 -14.38
N LEU A 248 11.69 25.40 -15.60
CA LEU A 248 12.56 25.83 -16.71
C LEU A 248 12.69 27.36 -16.70
N ASP A 249 11.58 28.09 -16.61
CA ASP A 249 11.53 29.55 -16.52
C ASP A 249 10.39 30.00 -15.60
N ALA A 250 10.70 30.97 -14.72
CA ALA A 250 9.74 31.58 -13.80
C ALA A 250 9.80 33.14 -13.84
N CYS A 251 10.50 33.72 -14.80
CA CYS A 251 10.68 35.15 -14.88
C CYS A 251 9.56 35.86 -15.68
N GLY A 252 8.82 35.10 -16.49
CA GLY A 252 7.70 35.62 -17.29
C GLY A 252 6.37 35.65 -16.53
N PRO A 253 5.29 36.09 -17.18
CA PRO A 253 3.94 36.10 -16.62
C PRO A 253 3.40 34.69 -16.37
N GLU A 254 3.94 33.69 -17.07
CA GLU A 254 3.62 32.28 -16.90
C GLU A 254 4.88 31.47 -16.57
N THR A 255 4.76 30.53 -15.65
CA THR A 255 5.85 29.62 -15.29
C THR A 255 5.91 28.44 -16.25
N THR A 256 7.08 28.17 -16.82
CA THR A 256 7.34 26.97 -17.63
C THR A 256 7.99 25.91 -16.77
N TYR A 257 7.39 24.73 -16.75
CA TYR A 257 7.85 23.59 -15.96
C TYR A 257 8.62 22.59 -16.81
N LYS A 258 9.52 21.86 -16.17
CA LYS A 258 10.17 20.69 -16.77
C LYS A 258 9.15 19.61 -17.13
N GLU A 259 9.60 18.59 -17.86
CA GLU A 259 8.82 17.38 -18.12
C GLU A 259 8.76 16.47 -16.85
N SER A 260 7.88 15.44 -16.89
CA SER A 260 7.87 14.38 -15.88
C SER A 260 9.21 13.61 -15.90
N PRO A 261 9.73 13.18 -14.75
CA PRO A 261 9.14 13.26 -13.39
C PRO A 261 9.41 14.59 -12.66
N ASP A 262 10.40 15.38 -13.09
CA ASP A 262 10.89 16.58 -12.41
C ASP A 262 9.77 17.59 -12.11
N ARG A 263 8.80 17.72 -13.02
CA ARG A 263 7.61 18.57 -12.87
C ARG A 263 6.84 18.31 -11.58
N PHE A 264 6.88 17.07 -11.07
CA PHE A 264 6.11 16.63 -9.91
C PHE A 264 6.97 16.36 -8.67
N GLU A 265 8.29 16.62 -8.76
CA GLU A 265 9.27 16.37 -7.69
C GLU A 265 9.90 17.70 -7.23
N ALA A 266 9.07 18.58 -6.63
CA ALA A 266 9.52 19.87 -6.15
C ALA A 266 10.44 19.75 -4.91
N GLY A 267 11.53 20.51 -4.90
CA GLY A 267 12.48 20.58 -3.77
C GLY A 267 13.46 19.41 -3.74
N THR A 268 14.23 19.35 -2.66
CA THR A 268 15.17 18.22 -2.42
C THR A 268 14.39 16.99 -2.02
N GLN A 269 14.56 15.91 -2.78
CA GLN A 269 13.89 14.64 -2.54
C GLN A 269 14.52 13.87 -1.36
N ASN A 270 13.84 12.87 -0.85
CA ASN A 270 14.40 11.93 0.14
C ASN A 270 15.40 10.98 -0.54
N ILE A 271 16.63 11.46 -0.77
CA ILE A 271 17.63 10.74 -1.56
C ILE A 271 18.05 9.45 -0.85
N SER A 272 18.28 9.49 0.47
CA SER A 272 18.60 8.29 1.25
C SER A 272 17.50 7.23 1.14
N GLY A 273 16.23 7.67 1.21
CA GLY A 273 15.08 6.81 1.01
C GLY A 273 15.00 6.23 -0.41
N ILE A 274 15.44 6.95 -1.44
CA ILE A 274 15.50 6.44 -2.83
C ILE A 274 16.54 5.33 -2.92
N PHE A 275 17.76 5.51 -2.36
CA PHE A 275 18.80 4.49 -2.30
C PHE A 275 18.29 3.22 -1.62
N ALA A 276 17.69 3.37 -0.45
CA ALA A 276 17.11 2.26 0.31
C ALA A 276 15.91 1.60 -0.39
N LEU A 277 15.12 2.36 -1.17
CA LEU A 277 14.04 1.79 -2.00
C LEU A 277 14.61 0.91 -3.12
N GLY A 278 15.70 1.34 -3.76
CA GLY A 278 16.41 0.52 -4.76
C GLY A 278 16.83 -0.81 -4.16
N ALA A 279 17.48 -0.79 -2.99
CA ALA A 279 17.90 -2.00 -2.27
C ALA A 279 16.70 -2.89 -1.87
N ALA A 280 15.55 -2.30 -1.51
CA ALA A 280 14.34 -3.06 -1.18
C ALA A 280 13.76 -3.76 -2.42
N ILE A 281 13.77 -3.10 -3.58
CA ILE A 281 13.36 -3.71 -4.85
C ILE A 281 14.28 -4.87 -5.22
N ASP A 282 15.59 -4.71 -5.11
CA ASP A 282 16.55 -5.78 -5.39
C ASP A 282 16.42 -6.93 -4.40
N PHE A 283 16.13 -6.65 -3.12
CA PHE A 283 15.82 -7.68 -2.13
C PHE A 283 14.60 -8.52 -2.55
N ILE A 284 13.48 -7.89 -2.93
CA ILE A 284 12.29 -8.61 -3.42
C ILE A 284 12.60 -9.41 -4.68
N LYS A 285 13.34 -8.84 -5.63
CA LYS A 285 13.75 -9.53 -6.86
C LYS A 285 14.62 -10.77 -6.57
N SER A 286 15.48 -10.69 -5.57
CA SER A 286 16.33 -11.83 -5.18
C SER A 286 15.53 -13.00 -4.57
N ILE A 287 14.43 -12.72 -3.87
CA ILE A 287 13.50 -13.71 -3.31
C ILE A 287 12.56 -14.25 -4.41
N GLY A 288 12.06 -13.36 -5.24
CA GLY A 288 11.04 -13.63 -6.27
C GLY A 288 9.63 -13.70 -5.73
N TYR A 289 8.69 -13.09 -6.46
CA TYR A 289 7.29 -13.03 -6.05
C TYR A 289 6.60 -14.39 -5.91
N ASP A 290 6.99 -15.39 -6.70
CA ASP A 290 6.42 -16.74 -6.59
C ASP A 290 6.75 -17.40 -5.24
N ALA A 291 7.99 -17.21 -4.76
CA ALA A 291 8.40 -17.72 -3.45
C ALA A 291 7.69 -16.97 -2.33
N LEU A 292 7.59 -15.65 -2.46
CA LEU A 292 6.90 -14.77 -1.51
C LEU A 292 5.41 -15.13 -1.40
N GLN A 293 4.71 -15.29 -2.54
CA GLN A 293 3.30 -15.68 -2.55
C GLN A 293 3.07 -17.06 -1.91
N ARG A 294 3.91 -18.06 -2.23
CA ARG A 294 3.82 -19.38 -1.59
C ARG A 294 4.02 -19.30 -0.08
N HIS A 295 4.95 -18.46 0.37
CA HIS A 295 5.19 -18.22 1.79
C HIS A 295 3.96 -17.61 2.47
N ASP A 296 3.43 -16.51 1.93
CA ASP A 296 2.25 -15.81 2.43
C ASP A 296 1.03 -16.73 2.51
N GLN A 297 0.72 -17.45 1.43
CA GLN A 297 -0.41 -18.37 1.37
C GLN A 297 -0.28 -19.50 2.39
N LYS A 298 0.93 -20.06 2.54
CA LYS A 298 1.21 -21.11 3.52
C LYS A 298 0.96 -20.63 4.96
N LEU A 299 1.45 -19.46 5.32
CA LEU A 299 1.30 -18.93 6.67
C LEU A 299 -0.14 -18.48 6.94
N GLN A 300 -0.76 -17.81 6.00
CA GLN A 300 -2.14 -17.33 6.13
C GLN A 300 -3.14 -18.48 6.27
N LYS A 301 -2.99 -19.52 5.43
CA LYS A 301 -3.79 -20.74 5.52
C LYS A 301 -3.57 -21.42 6.86
N TYR A 302 -2.32 -21.62 7.26
CA TYR A 302 -1.99 -22.25 8.53
C TYR A 302 -2.57 -21.48 9.73
N ALA A 303 -2.42 -20.16 9.77
CA ALA A 303 -2.98 -19.35 10.84
C ALA A 303 -4.51 -19.40 10.90
N GLY A 304 -5.16 -19.33 9.75
CA GLY A 304 -6.63 -19.41 9.67
C GLY A 304 -7.17 -20.78 10.10
N GLU A 305 -6.54 -21.88 9.67
CA GLU A 305 -6.89 -23.25 10.09
C GLU A 305 -6.67 -23.41 11.59
N ARG A 306 -5.51 -23.01 12.12
CA ARG A 306 -5.21 -23.07 13.57
C ARG A 306 -6.20 -22.29 14.41
N LEU A 307 -6.62 -21.10 13.97
CA LEU A 307 -7.63 -20.30 14.67
C LEU A 307 -8.99 -21.04 14.72
N ILE A 308 -9.45 -21.58 13.59
CA ILE A 308 -10.73 -22.27 13.51
C ILE A 308 -10.68 -23.60 14.29
N ASP A 309 -9.63 -24.39 14.15
CA ASP A 309 -9.50 -25.69 14.83
C ASP A 309 -9.43 -25.53 16.36
N THR A 310 -8.80 -24.44 16.84
CA THR A 310 -8.63 -24.19 18.27
C THR A 310 -9.86 -23.56 18.93
N PHE A 311 -10.53 -22.61 18.25
CA PHE A 311 -11.56 -21.78 18.86
C PHE A 311 -12.97 -21.99 18.27
N GLY A 312 -13.08 -22.72 17.15
CA GLY A 312 -14.36 -23.05 16.51
C GLY A 312 -15.17 -21.78 16.16
N GLU A 313 -16.43 -21.78 16.58
CA GLU A 313 -17.39 -20.69 16.32
C GLU A 313 -17.09 -19.40 17.09
N GLN A 314 -16.17 -19.42 18.06
CA GLN A 314 -15.77 -18.22 18.81
C GLN A 314 -14.95 -17.26 17.94
N VAL A 315 -14.34 -17.72 16.87
CA VAL A 315 -13.54 -16.92 15.94
C VAL A 315 -14.23 -16.80 14.58
N THR A 316 -14.38 -15.58 14.11
CA THR A 316 -14.85 -15.31 12.75
C THR A 316 -13.71 -14.69 11.95
N LEU A 317 -13.29 -15.37 10.87
CA LEU A 317 -12.30 -14.85 9.93
C LEU A 317 -12.94 -13.82 9.01
N VAL A 318 -12.32 -12.66 8.92
CA VAL A 318 -12.78 -11.56 8.08
C VAL A 318 -12.29 -11.75 6.64
N GLY A 319 -13.19 -11.64 5.64
CA GLY A 319 -12.89 -11.87 4.22
C GLY A 319 -12.94 -13.35 3.79
N GLY A 320 -13.51 -14.22 4.64
CA GLY A 320 -13.80 -15.63 4.33
C GLY A 320 -12.59 -16.56 4.41
N LYS A 321 -12.77 -17.80 3.88
CA LYS A 321 -11.80 -18.90 3.96
C LYS A 321 -11.11 -19.23 2.62
N ASP A 322 -11.31 -18.43 1.57
CA ASP A 322 -10.61 -18.62 0.30
C ASP A 322 -9.21 -18.01 0.35
N TYR A 323 -8.25 -18.80 0.82
CA TYR A 323 -6.86 -18.39 0.93
C TYR A 323 -6.16 -18.20 -0.42
N THR A 324 -6.74 -18.65 -1.54
CA THR A 324 -6.16 -18.48 -2.88
C THR A 324 -6.25 -17.05 -3.38
N ARG A 325 -7.23 -16.30 -2.87
CA ARG A 325 -7.47 -14.89 -3.20
C ARG A 325 -6.93 -13.91 -2.17
N ARG A 326 -6.15 -14.37 -1.21
CA ARG A 326 -5.65 -13.54 -0.11
C ARG A 326 -4.13 -13.58 -0.07
N SER A 327 -3.50 -12.57 0.50
CA SER A 327 -2.05 -12.55 0.69
C SER A 327 -1.65 -11.75 1.91
N GLY A 328 -0.78 -12.33 2.72
CA GLY A 328 -0.03 -11.67 3.78
C GLY A 328 -0.85 -11.08 4.95
N ILE A 329 -2.18 -11.08 4.91
CA ILE A 329 -3.05 -10.43 5.91
C ILE A 329 -4.19 -11.35 6.32
N LEU A 330 -4.40 -11.49 7.62
CA LEU A 330 -5.50 -12.25 8.22
C LEU A 330 -6.11 -11.44 9.36
N SER A 331 -7.35 -10.97 9.20
CA SER A 331 -8.10 -10.34 10.29
C SER A 331 -9.19 -11.27 10.82
N PHE A 332 -9.48 -11.14 12.11
CA PHE A 332 -10.52 -11.92 12.77
C PHE A 332 -11.20 -11.12 13.88
N THR A 333 -12.39 -11.57 14.28
CA THR A 333 -13.06 -11.18 15.51
C THR A 333 -13.15 -12.38 16.45
N PHE A 334 -13.20 -12.12 17.76
CA PHE A 334 -13.37 -13.15 18.78
C PHE A 334 -14.64 -12.83 19.58
N THR A 335 -15.56 -13.78 19.68
CA THR A 335 -16.82 -13.59 20.38
C THR A 335 -16.57 -13.34 21.88
N GLY A 336 -17.10 -12.22 22.38
CA GLY A 336 -16.99 -11.85 23.80
C GLY A 336 -15.65 -11.23 24.21
N ILE A 337 -14.67 -11.10 23.32
CA ILE A 337 -13.39 -10.45 23.63
C ILE A 337 -13.14 -9.32 22.65
N HIS A 338 -12.89 -8.13 23.19
CA HIS A 338 -12.61 -6.96 22.33
C HIS A 338 -11.23 -7.06 21.66
N PRO A 339 -11.08 -6.74 20.38
CA PRO A 339 -9.80 -6.84 19.66
C PRO A 339 -8.64 -6.06 20.31
N HIS A 340 -8.90 -4.93 20.97
CA HIS A 340 -7.86 -4.16 21.68
C HIS A 340 -7.32 -4.93 22.89
N ASP A 341 -8.17 -5.64 23.64
CA ASP A 341 -7.73 -6.44 24.78
C ASP A 341 -6.84 -7.59 24.32
N ILE A 342 -7.23 -8.26 23.22
CA ILE A 342 -6.41 -9.29 22.57
C ILE A 342 -5.03 -8.72 22.20
N ALA A 343 -5.00 -7.59 21.51
CA ALA A 343 -3.73 -7.01 21.03
C ALA A 343 -2.85 -6.53 22.18
N THR A 344 -3.43 -5.95 23.22
CA THR A 344 -2.70 -5.49 24.41
C THR A 344 -2.04 -6.67 25.14
N LEU A 345 -2.81 -7.71 25.45
CA LEU A 345 -2.30 -8.89 26.16
C LEU A 345 -1.31 -9.73 25.32
N LEU A 346 -1.49 -9.79 23.99
CA LEU A 346 -0.49 -10.37 23.09
C LEU A 346 0.82 -9.56 23.09
N GLY A 347 0.71 -8.23 23.10
CA GLY A 347 1.87 -7.33 23.17
C GLY A 347 2.69 -7.53 24.45
N GLU A 348 2.03 -7.74 25.60
CA GLU A 348 2.70 -8.07 26.89
C GLU A 348 3.46 -9.40 26.82
N LYS A 349 3.05 -10.32 25.94
CA LYS A 349 3.72 -11.60 25.68
C LYS A 349 4.74 -11.53 24.54
N GLY A 350 5.08 -10.34 24.02
CA GLY A 350 6.03 -10.16 22.93
C GLY A 350 5.48 -10.54 21.56
N ILE A 351 4.16 -10.59 21.37
CA ILE A 351 3.52 -10.90 20.08
C ILE A 351 2.84 -9.66 19.53
N CYS A 352 3.42 -9.08 18.48
CA CYS A 352 2.98 -7.84 17.88
C CYS A 352 1.88 -8.09 16.83
N VAL A 353 0.65 -7.71 17.15
CA VAL A 353 -0.50 -7.70 16.24
C VAL A 353 -1.13 -6.31 16.23
N ARG A 354 -2.04 -6.06 15.31
CA ARG A 354 -2.79 -4.81 15.28
C ARG A 354 -4.27 -5.03 15.58
N ALA A 355 -4.86 -4.10 16.35
CA ALA A 355 -6.31 -4.06 16.57
C ALA A 355 -6.91 -2.74 16.13
N GLY A 356 -8.20 -2.74 15.80
CA GLY A 356 -8.98 -1.57 15.43
C GLY A 356 -9.61 -1.64 14.04
N GLU A 357 -9.95 -0.48 13.49
CA GLU A 357 -10.58 -0.34 12.17
C GLU A 357 -9.55 -0.29 11.01
N HIS A 358 -8.25 -0.37 11.28
CA HIS A 358 -7.13 -0.39 10.32
C HIS A 358 -7.17 0.71 9.26
N CYS A 359 -7.65 1.91 9.61
CA CYS A 359 -7.90 3.03 8.70
C CYS A 359 -8.87 2.69 7.55
N ALA A 360 -9.80 1.76 7.75
CA ALA A 360 -10.87 1.36 6.85
C ALA A 360 -12.23 1.36 7.58
N GLN A 361 -12.52 2.47 8.26
CA GLN A 361 -13.73 2.65 9.05
C GLN A 361 -15.03 2.45 8.27
N PRO A 362 -15.17 2.93 7.01
CA PRO A 362 -16.38 2.69 6.23
C PRO A 362 -16.67 1.21 6.04
N TRP A 363 -15.64 0.39 5.80
CA TRP A 363 -15.76 -1.05 5.64
C TRP A 363 -16.24 -1.72 6.93
N HIS A 364 -15.59 -1.42 8.07
CA HIS A 364 -15.98 -1.99 9.37
C HIS A 364 -17.43 -1.68 9.72
N ARG A 365 -17.85 -0.43 9.57
CA ARG A 365 -19.22 0.00 9.83
C ARG A 365 -20.23 -0.66 8.88
N GLY A 366 -19.90 -0.77 7.60
CA GLY A 366 -20.74 -1.44 6.60
C GLY A 366 -20.98 -2.93 6.90
N HIS A 367 -20.05 -3.57 7.63
CA HIS A 367 -20.13 -4.96 8.05
C HIS A 367 -20.55 -5.15 9.52
N GLY A 368 -20.97 -4.09 10.20
CA GLY A 368 -21.40 -4.15 11.61
C GLY A 368 -20.28 -4.46 12.62
N LEU A 369 -19.02 -4.24 12.23
CA LEU A 369 -17.84 -4.50 13.05
C LEU A 369 -17.33 -3.21 13.70
N SER A 370 -17.06 -3.24 15.02
CA SER A 370 -16.43 -2.13 15.72
C SER A 370 -14.91 -2.11 15.55
N ALA A 371 -14.30 -3.28 15.47
CA ALA A 371 -12.87 -3.48 15.32
C ALA A 371 -12.56 -4.92 14.93
N THR A 372 -11.34 -5.18 14.46
CA THR A 372 -10.80 -6.52 14.23
C THR A 372 -9.38 -6.64 14.80
N THR A 373 -8.93 -7.86 15.11
CA THR A 373 -7.51 -8.18 15.32
C THR A 373 -6.93 -8.64 14.01
N ARG A 374 -5.78 -8.07 13.63
CA ARG A 374 -5.12 -8.34 12.35
C ARG A 374 -3.73 -8.91 12.56
N LEU A 375 -3.48 -10.06 11.97
CA LEU A 375 -2.16 -10.61 11.71
C LEU A 375 -1.71 -10.20 10.32
N SER A 376 -0.45 -9.87 10.17
CA SER A 376 0.14 -9.65 8.84
C SER A 376 1.58 -10.14 8.80
N PHE A 377 1.86 -10.93 7.78
CA PHE A 377 3.08 -11.71 7.68
C PHE A 377 4.14 -11.01 6.82
N GLY A 378 5.40 -11.22 7.18
CA GLY A 378 6.55 -10.88 6.37
C GLY A 378 7.44 -12.13 6.16
N LEU A 379 8.49 -11.99 5.35
CA LEU A 379 9.45 -13.06 5.03
C LEU A 379 10.16 -13.64 6.26
N TYR A 380 10.13 -12.94 7.37
CA TYR A 380 10.72 -13.37 8.65
C TYR A 380 9.80 -14.24 9.51
N ASN A 381 8.50 -14.35 9.14
CA ASN A 381 7.56 -15.15 9.92
C ASN A 381 7.58 -16.64 9.55
N SER A 382 7.18 -17.46 10.51
CA SER A 382 7.16 -18.91 10.41
C SER A 382 5.89 -19.52 11.00
N LYS A 383 5.71 -20.82 10.88
CA LYS A 383 4.62 -21.55 11.54
C LYS A 383 4.76 -21.53 13.06
N GLU A 384 5.99 -21.57 13.56
CA GLU A 384 6.32 -21.48 14.97
C GLU A 384 5.85 -20.15 15.57
N ASP A 385 5.99 -19.02 14.85
CA ASP A 385 5.44 -17.74 15.27
C ASP A 385 3.91 -17.79 15.42
N ILE A 386 3.23 -18.52 14.52
CA ILE A 386 1.78 -18.73 14.57
C ILE A 386 1.39 -19.62 15.74
N ASP A 387 2.15 -20.68 16.02
CA ASP A 387 1.88 -21.56 17.15
C ASP A 387 2.06 -20.84 18.50
N LEU A 388 3.07 -19.98 18.62
CA LEU A 388 3.23 -19.08 19.79
C LEU A 388 2.05 -18.12 19.93
N PHE A 389 1.58 -17.53 18.83
CA PHE A 389 0.40 -16.68 18.82
C PHE A 389 -0.86 -17.45 19.27
N ILE A 390 -1.09 -18.66 18.77
CA ILE A 390 -2.26 -19.49 19.15
C ILE A 390 -2.19 -19.86 20.64
N THR A 391 -1.02 -20.28 21.13
CA THR A 391 -0.81 -20.60 22.56
C THR A 391 -1.13 -19.41 23.45
N ALA A 392 -0.60 -18.23 23.12
CA ALA A 392 -0.87 -17.01 23.86
C ALA A 392 -2.36 -16.62 23.80
N LEU A 393 -3.04 -16.82 22.67
CA LEU A 393 -4.47 -16.52 22.54
C LEU A 393 -5.35 -17.46 23.36
N ILE A 394 -4.95 -18.73 23.56
CA ILE A 394 -5.62 -19.67 24.48
C ILE A 394 -5.55 -19.14 25.92
N GLU A 395 -4.36 -18.77 26.39
CA GLU A 395 -4.16 -18.22 27.72
C GLU A 395 -4.96 -16.91 27.95
N ILE A 396 -5.00 -16.03 26.93
CA ILE A 396 -5.78 -14.78 26.98
C ILE A 396 -7.27 -15.08 27.09
N LYS A 397 -7.76 -16.05 26.30
CA LYS A 397 -9.16 -16.47 26.40
C LYS A 397 -9.50 -16.96 27.81
N GLU A 398 -8.65 -17.82 28.41
CA GLU A 398 -8.85 -18.32 29.78
C GLU A 398 -8.85 -17.21 30.81
N LEU A 399 -7.95 -16.22 30.65
CA LEU A 399 -7.85 -15.05 31.54
C LEU A 399 -9.11 -14.17 31.51
N LEU A 400 -9.66 -13.96 30.30
CA LEU A 400 -10.80 -13.06 30.06
C LEU A 400 -12.16 -13.77 30.12
N SER A 401 -12.18 -15.10 30.22
CA SER A 401 -13.42 -15.84 30.41
C SER A 401 -13.96 -15.60 31.81
N PRO A 402 -15.28 -15.35 32.01
CA PRO A 402 -15.85 -15.25 33.33
C PRO A 402 -15.52 -16.52 34.10
N LYS A 403 -14.90 -16.38 35.27
CA LYS A 403 -14.78 -17.51 36.23
C LYS A 403 -16.19 -17.91 36.62
N SER A 404 -16.60 -19.10 36.18
CA SER A 404 -17.89 -19.72 36.55
C SER A 404 -18.04 -19.92 38.07
#